data_9a0ebc6fbd4dfaa5ccd807abbe668ccb
#
_entry.id   9a0ebc6fbd4dfaa5ccd807abbe668ccb
#
_cell.length_a   1.000
_cell.length_b   1.000
_cell.length_c   1.000
_cell.angle_alpha   90.00
_cell.angle_beta   90.00
_cell.angle_gamma   90.00
#
_symmetry.space_group_name_H-M   'P 1'
#
loop_
_entity.id
_entity.type
_entity.pdbx_description
1 polymer ?
#
loop_
_entity_poly.entity_id
_entity_poly.type
_entity_poly.pdbx_seq_one_letter_code
_entity_poly.pdbx_strand_id
1 'polypeptide(L)'
;MAKLMDYCDGVQHIGIPTADMAATCKFYEELGFENVHQAEFGEGPQHVCFLKFQNLVLECYDEPNPAGQAGAINHFAINCTDIDGAYKLAQEKGYKVVSEGIEALPFWEKGIRFFIIKGPNKERVEIDQIL
;
A
#
# COMPACT_ATOMS: atom_id res chain seq x y z
N MET A 1 17.68 -14.26 -27.04
CA MET A 1 16.76 -15.17 -26.32
C MET A 1 15.71 -14.34 -25.60
N ALA A 2 14.46 -14.72 -25.75
CA ALA A 2 13.35 -14.02 -25.09
C ALA A 2 13.44 -14.18 -23.58
N LYS A 3 13.02 -13.11 -22.86
CA LYS A 3 12.89 -13.10 -21.41
C LYS A 3 11.42 -13.11 -21.05
N LEU A 4 11.07 -13.60 -19.88
CA LEU A 4 9.66 -13.66 -19.48
C LEU A 4 9.00 -12.28 -19.54
N MET A 5 9.70 -11.23 -19.13
CA MET A 5 9.16 -9.87 -19.12
C MET A 5 8.92 -9.29 -20.51
N ASP A 6 9.45 -9.90 -21.59
CA ASP A 6 9.14 -9.48 -22.96
C ASP A 6 7.66 -9.73 -23.32
N TYR A 7 6.97 -10.58 -22.54
CA TYR A 7 5.54 -10.90 -22.72
C TYR A 7 4.65 -10.11 -21.74
N CYS A 8 5.22 -9.20 -20.96
CA CYS A 8 4.52 -8.49 -19.90
C CYS A 8 4.64 -6.99 -20.11
N ASP A 9 3.70 -6.23 -19.56
CA ASP A 9 3.67 -4.77 -19.72
C ASP A 9 3.53 -4.01 -18.40
N GLY A 10 3.95 -4.63 -17.29
CA GLY A 10 4.04 -3.93 -16.01
C GLY A 10 3.28 -4.61 -14.89
N VAL A 11 3.11 -3.89 -13.79
CA VAL A 11 2.39 -4.39 -12.61
C VAL A 11 0.90 -4.30 -12.84
N GLN A 12 0.18 -5.38 -12.58
CA GLN A 12 -1.29 -5.39 -12.66
C GLN A 12 -1.90 -5.03 -11.30
N HIS A 13 -1.45 -5.68 -10.23
CA HIS A 13 -1.88 -5.35 -8.87
C HIS A 13 -0.91 -5.92 -7.84
N ILE A 14 -1.09 -5.45 -6.58
CA ILE A 14 -0.43 -6.01 -5.39
C ILE A 14 -1.54 -6.63 -4.54
N GLY A 15 -1.37 -7.88 -4.12
CA GLY A 15 -2.35 -8.59 -3.31
C GLY A 15 -2.14 -8.36 -1.82
N ILE A 16 -3.23 -8.03 -1.12
CA ILE A 16 -3.23 -7.85 0.33
C ILE A 16 -4.33 -8.72 0.93
N PRO A 17 -3.96 -9.86 1.53
CA PRO A 17 -4.94 -10.66 2.25
C PRO A 17 -5.39 -9.95 3.52
N THR A 18 -6.66 -10.06 3.85
CA THR A 18 -7.21 -9.40 5.03
C THR A 18 -8.20 -10.30 5.78
N ALA A 19 -8.23 -10.15 7.09
CA ALA A 19 -9.27 -10.72 7.93
C ALA A 19 -10.41 -9.72 8.17
N ASP A 20 -10.25 -8.47 7.74
CA ASP A 20 -11.24 -7.40 7.94
C ASP A 20 -11.32 -6.50 6.70
N MET A 21 -12.17 -6.90 5.77
CA MET A 21 -12.35 -6.18 4.50
C MET A 21 -12.87 -4.74 4.73
N ALA A 22 -13.80 -4.56 5.65
CA ALA A 22 -14.38 -3.25 5.91
C ALA A 22 -13.32 -2.26 6.41
N ALA A 23 -12.49 -2.68 7.36
CA ALA A 23 -11.40 -1.85 7.87
C ALA A 23 -10.35 -1.55 6.80
N THR A 24 -10.04 -2.53 5.95
CA THR A 24 -9.07 -2.36 4.88
C THR A 24 -9.56 -1.37 3.83
N CYS A 25 -10.79 -1.52 3.36
CA CYS A 25 -11.37 -0.58 2.39
C CYS A 25 -11.44 0.83 2.97
N LYS A 26 -11.89 0.97 4.22
CA LYS A 26 -11.97 2.26 4.88
C LYS A 26 -10.61 2.95 4.96
N PHE A 27 -9.58 2.20 5.36
CA PHE A 27 -8.22 2.75 5.47
C PHE A 27 -7.73 3.32 4.13
N TYR A 28 -7.81 2.54 3.06
CA TYR A 28 -7.31 2.99 1.77
C TYR A 28 -8.19 4.07 1.13
N GLU A 29 -9.50 4.00 1.31
CA GLU A 29 -10.39 5.05 0.82
C GLU A 29 -10.14 6.39 1.53
N GLU A 30 -9.84 6.37 2.83
CA GLU A 30 -9.46 7.58 3.57
C GLU A 30 -8.12 8.15 3.08
N LEU A 31 -7.21 7.30 2.60
CA LEU A 31 -5.97 7.76 1.98
C LEU A 31 -6.19 8.39 0.60
N GLY A 32 -7.31 8.09 -0.04
CA GLY A 32 -7.62 8.62 -1.36
C GLY A 32 -7.69 7.57 -2.47
N PHE A 33 -7.66 6.29 -2.13
CA PHE A 33 -7.88 5.22 -3.11
C PHE A 33 -9.34 5.14 -3.49
N GLU A 34 -9.61 4.73 -4.71
CA GLU A 34 -10.96 4.51 -5.23
C GLU A 34 -11.22 3.01 -5.38
N ASN A 35 -12.37 2.55 -4.90
CA ASN A 35 -12.80 1.17 -5.14
C ASN A 35 -13.30 1.07 -6.60
N VAL A 36 -12.52 0.42 -7.45
CA VAL A 36 -12.82 0.33 -8.89
C VAL A 36 -13.47 -0.97 -9.29
N HIS A 37 -13.44 -1.98 -8.42
CA HIS A 37 -14.09 -3.26 -8.67
C HIS A 37 -14.21 -4.05 -7.39
N GLN A 38 -15.32 -4.75 -7.22
CA GLN A 38 -15.48 -5.70 -6.13
C GLN A 38 -16.29 -6.90 -6.62
N ALA A 39 -15.99 -8.06 -6.03
CA ALA A 39 -16.61 -9.32 -6.44
C ALA A 39 -16.57 -10.32 -5.30
N GLU A 40 -17.23 -11.44 -5.52
CA GLU A 40 -17.15 -12.59 -4.63
C GLU A 40 -16.46 -13.72 -5.38
N PHE A 41 -15.76 -14.59 -4.65
CA PHE A 41 -15.06 -15.73 -5.23
C PHE A 41 -15.06 -16.91 -4.27
N GLY A 42 -14.75 -18.09 -4.79
CA GLY A 42 -14.62 -19.30 -3.99
C GLY A 42 -15.95 -19.86 -3.50
N GLU A 43 -15.86 -20.88 -2.68
CA GLU A 43 -17.02 -21.54 -2.06
C GLU A 43 -17.25 -20.94 -0.67
N GLY A 44 -18.40 -20.36 -0.43
CA GLY A 44 -18.76 -19.85 0.86
C GLY A 44 -18.53 -18.38 1.11
N PRO A 45 -19.10 -17.48 0.37
CA PRO A 45 -18.38 -16.63 -0.58
C PRO A 45 -17.36 -15.74 0.12
N GLN A 46 -16.17 -15.65 -0.47
CA GLN A 46 -15.12 -14.71 -0.06
C GLN A 46 -15.24 -13.44 -0.89
N HIS A 47 -14.85 -12.31 -0.31
CA HIS A 47 -14.93 -11.01 -0.98
C HIS A 47 -13.56 -10.57 -1.46
N VAL A 48 -13.57 -9.81 -2.55
CA VAL A 48 -12.38 -9.14 -3.08
C VAL A 48 -12.78 -7.74 -3.49
N CYS A 49 -11.90 -6.77 -3.24
CA CYS A 49 -12.04 -5.44 -3.80
C CYS A 49 -10.71 -4.96 -4.38
N PHE A 50 -10.83 -4.16 -5.43
CA PHE A 50 -9.68 -3.55 -6.09
C PHE A 50 -9.70 -2.06 -5.80
N LEU A 51 -8.68 -1.60 -5.11
CA LEU A 51 -8.53 -0.21 -4.68
C LEU A 51 -7.42 0.42 -5.49
N LYS A 52 -7.71 1.54 -6.15
CA LYS A 52 -6.78 2.16 -7.10
C LYS A 52 -6.44 3.58 -6.71
N PHE A 53 -5.16 3.91 -6.78
CA PHE A 53 -4.63 5.26 -6.76
C PHE A 53 -3.59 5.39 -7.86
N GLN A 54 -3.85 6.24 -8.87
CA GLN A 54 -2.97 6.42 -10.02
C GLN A 54 -2.64 5.07 -10.68
N ASN A 55 -1.36 4.71 -10.76
CA ASN A 55 -0.90 3.44 -11.34
C ASN A 55 -0.80 2.29 -10.34
N LEU A 56 -1.20 2.50 -9.10
CA LEU A 56 -1.18 1.47 -8.06
C LEU A 56 -2.58 0.87 -7.89
N VAL A 57 -2.68 -0.45 -8.04
CA VAL A 57 -3.91 -1.20 -7.77
C VAL A 57 -3.62 -2.23 -6.69
N LEU A 58 -4.43 -2.22 -5.64
CA LEU A 58 -4.37 -3.19 -4.56
C LEU A 58 -5.57 -4.14 -4.70
N GLU A 59 -5.28 -5.44 -4.76
CA GLU A 59 -6.32 -6.46 -4.64
C GLU A 59 -6.41 -6.87 -3.18
N CYS A 60 -7.44 -6.42 -2.48
CA CYS A 60 -7.68 -6.80 -1.10
C CYS A 60 -8.71 -7.93 -1.08
N TYR A 61 -8.37 -9.03 -0.45
CA TYR A 61 -9.23 -10.22 -0.49
C TYR A 61 -9.30 -10.91 0.88
N ASP A 62 -10.46 -11.52 1.13
CA ASP A 62 -10.68 -12.28 2.35
C ASP A 62 -9.74 -13.49 2.42
N GLU A 63 -9.07 -13.63 3.54
CA GLU A 63 -8.20 -14.77 3.83
C GLU A 63 -8.40 -15.18 5.28
N PRO A 64 -8.79 -16.45 5.56
CA PRO A 64 -9.05 -16.88 6.94
C PRO A 64 -7.84 -16.73 7.87
N ASN A 65 -6.63 -16.90 7.34
CA ASN A 65 -5.40 -16.86 8.12
C ASN A 65 -4.38 -15.95 7.43
N PRO A 66 -4.63 -14.62 7.34
CA PRO A 66 -3.64 -13.72 6.75
C PRO A 66 -2.39 -13.63 7.62
N ALA A 67 -1.27 -13.28 6.99
CA ALA A 67 0.00 -13.16 7.71
C ALA A 67 -0.08 -12.14 8.86
N GLY A 68 -0.81 -11.04 8.66
CA GLY A 68 -0.98 -10.01 9.69
C GLY A 68 0.33 -9.32 10.08
N GLN A 69 1.32 -9.34 9.19
CA GLN A 69 2.63 -8.71 9.39
C GLN A 69 3.34 -8.58 8.05
N ALA A 70 4.39 -7.76 8.00
CA ALA A 70 5.22 -7.66 6.82
C ALA A 70 5.93 -9.00 6.58
N GLY A 71 5.98 -9.43 5.31
CA GLY A 71 6.61 -10.69 4.90
C GLY A 71 7.84 -10.47 4.04
N ALA A 72 8.07 -11.38 3.09
CA ALA A 72 9.21 -11.28 2.17
C ALA A 72 9.17 -9.96 1.37
N ILE A 73 7.98 -9.54 0.94
CA ILE A 73 7.77 -8.17 0.46
C ILE A 73 7.44 -7.35 1.70
N ASN A 74 8.34 -6.45 2.11
CA ASN A 74 8.24 -5.71 3.35
C ASN A 74 7.29 -4.53 3.29
N HIS A 75 7.29 -3.79 2.19
CA HIS A 75 6.49 -2.58 2.03
C HIS A 75 6.29 -2.26 0.55
N PHE A 76 5.39 -1.34 0.29
CA PHE A 76 5.34 -0.65 -0.99
C PHE A 76 5.38 0.85 -0.72
N ALA A 77 5.91 1.61 -1.70
CA ALA A 77 6.12 3.04 -1.55
C ALA A 77 5.25 3.82 -2.52
N ILE A 78 4.70 4.94 -2.03
CA ILE A 78 3.94 5.89 -2.83
C ILE A 78 4.76 7.17 -2.94
N ASN A 79 4.98 7.63 -4.17
CA ASN A 79 5.72 8.86 -4.39
C ASN A 79 4.93 10.07 -3.91
N CYS A 80 5.60 10.95 -3.17
CA CYS A 80 5.03 12.13 -2.56
C CYS A 80 5.72 13.38 -3.11
N THR A 81 4.99 14.48 -3.20
CA THR A 81 5.53 15.75 -3.68
C THR A 81 5.79 16.76 -2.55
N ASP A 82 5.30 16.49 -1.34
CA ASP A 82 5.48 17.34 -0.15
C ASP A 82 5.50 16.45 1.09
N ILE A 83 6.67 15.93 1.43
CA ILE A 83 6.80 14.96 2.52
C ILE A 83 6.48 15.57 3.90
N ASP A 84 6.82 16.84 4.11
CA ASP A 84 6.54 17.50 5.39
C ASP A 84 5.02 17.69 5.58
N GLY A 85 4.32 18.13 4.54
CA GLY A 85 2.87 18.27 4.57
C GLY A 85 2.17 16.94 4.72
N ALA A 86 2.62 15.91 4.02
CA ALA A 86 2.06 14.56 4.12
C ALA A 86 2.23 13.99 5.53
N TYR A 87 3.40 14.16 6.13
CA TYR A 87 3.67 13.68 7.49
C TYR A 87 2.78 14.38 8.52
N LYS A 88 2.67 15.71 8.41
CA LYS A 88 1.80 16.48 9.30
C LYS A 88 0.35 16.00 9.21
N LEU A 89 -0.15 15.79 7.99
CA LEU A 89 -1.51 15.30 7.78
C LEU A 89 -1.69 13.88 8.36
N ALA A 90 -0.71 13.01 8.18
CA ALA A 90 -0.76 11.66 8.73
C ALA A 90 -0.87 11.68 10.26
N GLN A 91 -0.12 12.57 10.92
CA GLN A 91 -0.20 12.75 12.36
C GLN A 91 -1.57 13.30 12.79
N GLU A 92 -2.07 14.32 12.10
CA GLU A 92 -3.37 14.92 12.41
C GLU A 92 -4.52 13.91 12.27
N LYS A 93 -4.43 13.02 11.28
CA LYS A 93 -5.44 11.98 11.06
C LYS A 93 -5.25 10.75 11.94
N GLY A 94 -4.17 10.68 12.70
CA GLY A 94 -3.91 9.59 13.64
C GLY A 94 -3.46 8.28 12.97
N TYR A 95 -2.91 8.34 11.77
CA TYR A 95 -2.31 7.16 11.15
C TYR A 95 -1.11 6.69 11.97
N LYS A 96 -0.93 5.37 12.05
CA LYS A 96 0.14 4.83 12.86
C LYS A 96 1.47 4.89 12.11
N VAL A 97 2.33 5.82 12.49
CA VAL A 97 3.67 5.93 11.95
C VAL A 97 4.57 4.92 12.64
N VAL A 98 5.23 4.06 11.87
CA VAL A 98 6.11 3.00 12.37
C VAL A 98 7.60 3.29 12.12
N SER A 99 7.91 4.30 11.30
CA SER A 99 9.27 4.82 11.17
C SER A 99 9.57 5.82 12.31
N GLU A 100 10.83 6.23 12.43
CA GLU A 100 11.23 7.26 13.40
C GLU A 100 10.94 8.66 12.83
N GLY A 101 9.65 8.98 12.66
CA GLY A 101 9.25 10.19 11.97
C GLY A 101 9.67 10.17 10.51
N ILE A 102 10.02 11.35 9.97
CA ILE A 102 10.61 11.46 8.64
C ILE A 102 12.07 11.06 8.72
N GLU A 103 12.46 10.06 7.93
CA GLU A 103 13.84 9.61 7.82
C GLU A 103 14.42 10.05 6.49
N ALA A 104 15.73 10.04 6.38
CA ALA A 104 16.44 10.42 5.16
C ALA A 104 17.54 9.40 4.83
N LEU A 105 17.71 9.15 3.54
CA LEU A 105 18.76 8.27 3.03
C LEU A 105 19.44 8.93 1.84
N PRO A 106 20.74 8.66 1.61
CA PRO A 106 21.50 9.30 0.53
C PRO A 106 21.28 8.65 -0.84
N PHE A 107 20.06 8.18 -1.10
CA PHE A 107 19.72 7.55 -2.37
C PHE A 107 19.42 8.61 -3.43
N TRP A 108 19.70 8.29 -4.69
CA TRP A 108 19.55 9.18 -5.84
C TRP A 108 20.52 10.37 -5.74
N GLU A 109 20.37 11.35 -6.60
CA GLU A 109 21.34 12.46 -6.68
C GLU A 109 21.36 13.34 -5.43
N LYS A 110 20.17 13.65 -4.90
CA LYS A 110 20.02 14.59 -3.77
C LYS A 110 19.44 13.97 -2.52
N GLY A 111 19.28 12.65 -2.52
CA GLY A 111 18.71 11.94 -1.39
C GLY A 111 17.22 11.71 -1.49
N ILE A 112 16.69 11.02 -0.51
CA ILE A 112 15.27 10.69 -0.39
C ILE A 112 14.85 10.92 1.07
N ARG A 113 13.63 11.38 1.28
CA ARG A 113 13.02 11.50 2.61
C ARG A 113 11.74 10.68 2.61
N PHE A 114 11.44 10.01 3.72
CA PHE A 114 10.29 9.13 3.78
C PHE A 114 9.80 8.94 5.21
N PHE A 115 8.56 8.47 5.33
CA PHE A 115 8.03 7.89 6.57
C PHE A 115 7.16 6.70 6.18
N ILE A 116 6.87 5.84 7.17
CA ILE A 116 6.09 4.61 6.95
C ILE A 116 4.90 4.62 7.88
N ILE A 117 3.71 4.39 7.34
CA ILE A 117 2.50 4.15 8.13
C ILE A 117 2.12 2.67 8.05
N LYS A 118 1.40 2.21 9.06
CA LYS A 118 0.93 0.83 9.13
C LYS A 118 -0.57 0.77 8.89
N GLY A 119 -0.99 -0.07 7.95
CA GLY A 119 -2.39 -0.33 7.68
C GLY A 119 -3.02 -1.35 8.63
N PRO A 120 -4.32 -1.63 8.48
CA PRO A 120 -5.06 -2.53 9.37
C PRO A 120 -4.58 -3.98 9.34
N ASN A 121 -3.91 -4.40 8.29
CA ASN A 121 -3.35 -5.75 8.18
C ASN A 121 -1.87 -5.79 8.57
N LYS A 122 -1.38 -4.74 9.22
CA LYS A 122 0.04 -4.50 9.54
C LYS A 122 0.92 -4.36 8.30
N GLU A 123 0.29 -4.11 7.15
CA GLU A 123 1.04 -3.76 5.94
C GLU A 123 1.72 -2.42 6.12
N ARG A 124 2.90 -2.31 5.52
CA ARG A 124 3.71 -1.09 5.59
C ARG A 124 3.54 -0.29 4.31
N VAL A 125 3.07 0.93 4.45
CA VAL A 125 2.91 1.87 3.35
C VAL A 125 3.92 2.98 3.55
N GLU A 126 4.93 3.02 2.68
CA GLU A 126 5.95 4.07 2.71
C GLU A 126 5.47 5.24 1.87
N ILE A 127 5.63 6.44 2.42
CA ILE A 127 5.39 7.69 1.69
C ILE A 127 6.75 8.31 1.53
N ASP A 128 7.20 8.55 0.29
CA ASP A 128 8.55 9.02 0.06
C ASP A 128 8.63 10.14 -0.97
N GLN A 129 9.68 10.94 -0.85
CA GLN A 129 9.97 12.03 -1.78
C GLN A 129 11.44 11.98 -2.16
N ILE A 130 11.70 11.79 -3.43
CA ILE A 130 13.03 11.91 -4.01
C ILE A 130 13.32 13.40 -4.16
N LEU A 131 14.43 13.86 -3.61
CA LEU A 131 14.82 15.28 -3.58
C LEU A 131 15.52 15.74 -4.86
#